data_665c4e990542ce4b18e28a974acef462
#
_entry.id   665c4e990542ce4b18e28a974acef462
#
_cell.length_a   1.000
_cell.length_b   1.000
_cell.length_c   1.000
_cell.angle_alpha   90.00
_cell.angle_beta   90.00
_cell.angle_gamma   90.00
#
_symmetry.space_group_name_H-M   'P 1'
#
loop_
_entity.id
_entity.type
_entity.pdbx_description
1 polymer ?
#
loop_
_entity_poly.entity_id
_entity_poly.type
_entity_poly.pdbx_seq_one_letter_code
_entity_poly.pdbx_strand_id
1 'polypeptide(L)'
;MMRSFSLCAAIAATVLCAPALASNCFGSSGSGRIEGAVALPLAGPNFAAYSELGLKLGRTYVHAQVRDAVLGAYSTLSRSTPDVQYVYGETGLRTGGSIPPHRTHENGTSVDFMVPVRGRDGRPAQLPRTAQNHYGYDLEFDDAGKLADSRIDFSAIAAHLAQLDLEARRHGFGIARVILAPEYIPKVLATPAGQHIKSLPFMKTKPWVRHDEHYHVDFGVRCAR
;
A
#
# COMPACT_ATOMS: atom_id res chain seq x y z
N MET A 1 48.21 54.48 10.55
CA MET A 1 46.93 53.79 10.74
C MET A 1 46.68 52.93 9.50
N MET A 2 47.05 51.62 9.53
CA MET A 2 46.80 50.68 8.45
C MET A 2 45.56 49.87 8.81
N ARG A 3 44.54 49.92 7.95
CA ARG A 3 43.31 49.12 8.10
C ARG A 3 43.47 47.80 7.29
N SER A 4 43.56 46.68 7.98
CA SER A 4 43.52 45.37 7.35
C SER A 4 42.08 45.00 6.97
N PHE A 5 41.83 44.75 5.69
CA PHE A 5 40.58 44.17 5.20
C PHE A 5 40.72 42.66 5.18
N SER A 6 39.97 41.95 6.05
CA SER A 6 39.82 40.49 5.99
C SER A 6 38.80 40.14 4.94
N LEU A 7 39.22 39.41 3.93
CA LEU A 7 38.35 38.84 2.88
C LEU A 7 37.82 37.51 3.38
N CYS A 8 36.55 37.43 3.75
CA CYS A 8 35.89 36.14 4.04
C CYS A 8 35.45 35.52 2.71
N ALA A 9 36.11 34.46 2.31
CA ALA A 9 35.68 33.63 1.18
C ALA A 9 34.55 32.72 1.64
N ALA A 10 33.33 32.93 1.12
CA ALA A 10 32.20 32.02 1.31
C ALA A 10 32.33 30.81 0.35
N ILE A 11 32.56 29.63 0.89
CA ILE A 11 32.54 28.37 0.14
C ILE A 11 31.07 27.95 -0.03
N ALA A 12 30.54 28.13 -1.24
CA ALA A 12 29.25 27.59 -1.62
C ALA A 12 29.37 26.07 -1.84
N ALA A 13 28.87 25.29 -0.90
CA ALA A 13 28.75 23.83 -1.07
C ALA A 13 27.59 23.51 -2.03
N THR A 14 27.91 23.15 -3.26
CA THR A 14 26.94 22.60 -4.22
C THR A 14 26.58 21.17 -3.79
N VAL A 15 25.36 21.02 -3.24
CA VAL A 15 24.77 19.69 -3.00
C VAL A 15 24.42 19.10 -4.36
N LEU A 16 25.23 18.16 -4.85
CA LEU A 16 24.91 17.33 -6.01
C LEU A 16 23.77 16.38 -5.59
N CYS A 17 22.52 16.74 -5.96
CA CYS A 17 21.40 15.84 -5.85
C CYS A 17 21.59 14.74 -6.92
N ALA A 18 22.02 13.55 -6.50
CA ALA A 18 22.08 12.39 -7.40
C ALA A 18 20.66 12.13 -7.93
N PRO A 19 20.47 11.92 -9.26
CA PRO A 19 19.17 11.57 -9.81
C PRO A 19 18.71 10.27 -9.15
N ALA A 20 17.51 10.31 -8.54
CA ALA A 20 16.87 9.09 -8.07
C ALA A 20 16.72 8.16 -9.27
N LEU A 21 17.32 6.96 -9.20
CA LEU A 21 17.18 5.96 -10.24
C LEU A 21 15.69 5.70 -10.46
N ALA A 22 15.22 5.93 -11.68
CA ALA A 22 13.84 5.65 -12.05
C ALA A 22 13.57 4.14 -11.89
N SER A 23 12.45 3.79 -11.27
CA SER A 23 12.03 2.38 -11.23
C SER A 23 11.59 1.95 -12.63
N ASN A 24 12.01 0.76 -13.06
CA ASN A 24 11.60 0.14 -14.30
C ASN A 24 11.04 -1.25 -14.01
N CYS A 25 9.78 -1.48 -14.30
CA CYS A 25 9.15 -2.79 -14.16
C CYS A 25 9.10 -3.53 -15.50
N PHE A 26 9.15 -4.86 -15.44
CA PHE A 26 9.14 -5.76 -16.59
C PHE A 26 8.13 -6.90 -16.37
N GLY A 27 7.49 -7.34 -17.45
CA GLY A 27 6.52 -8.42 -17.41
C GLY A 27 5.21 -8.01 -16.72
N SER A 28 4.65 -8.90 -15.93
CA SER A 28 3.39 -8.70 -15.21
C SER A 28 3.55 -8.81 -13.69
N SER A 29 2.48 -8.49 -12.94
CA SER A 29 2.47 -8.68 -11.48
C SER A 29 2.66 -10.14 -11.06
N GLY A 30 2.30 -11.12 -11.91
CA GLY A 30 2.42 -12.56 -11.62
C GLY A 30 3.56 -13.25 -12.36
N SER A 31 4.33 -12.55 -13.17
CA SER A 31 5.54 -13.05 -13.84
C SER A 31 6.38 -11.87 -14.28
N GLY A 32 7.28 -11.41 -13.41
CA GLY A 32 7.98 -10.18 -13.69
C GLY A 32 9.17 -9.90 -12.79
N ARG A 33 9.81 -8.76 -13.03
CA ARG A 33 10.92 -8.24 -12.25
C ARG A 33 10.89 -6.72 -12.23
N ILE A 34 11.69 -6.13 -11.36
CA ILE A 34 11.83 -4.67 -11.25
C ILE A 34 13.30 -4.27 -11.03
N GLU A 35 13.69 -3.15 -11.61
CA GLU A 35 14.94 -2.46 -11.37
C GLU A 35 14.67 -1.12 -10.69
N GLY A 36 15.52 -0.69 -9.77
CA GLY A 36 15.35 0.57 -9.05
C GLY A 36 14.13 0.60 -8.13
N ALA A 37 13.67 -0.56 -7.63
CA ALA A 37 12.56 -0.60 -6.66
C ALA A 37 12.91 0.15 -5.38
N VAL A 38 11.90 0.75 -4.77
CA VAL A 38 12.01 1.52 -3.52
C VAL A 38 11.16 0.87 -2.43
N ALA A 39 11.63 0.90 -1.19
CA ALA A 39 10.88 0.38 -0.07
C ALA A 39 9.76 1.37 0.35
N LEU A 40 8.61 0.83 0.75
CA LEU A 40 7.64 1.59 1.53
C LEU A 40 8.19 1.84 2.94
N PRO A 41 7.98 3.03 3.53
CA PRO A 41 8.38 3.32 4.90
C PRO A 41 7.69 2.40 5.90
N LEU A 42 8.39 2.01 6.98
CA LEU A 42 7.82 1.18 8.05
C LEU A 42 6.55 1.76 8.66
N ALA A 43 6.50 3.07 8.82
CA ALA A 43 5.34 3.78 9.38
C ALA A 43 5.31 5.24 8.92
N GLY A 44 4.14 5.85 9.10
CA GLY A 44 3.87 7.27 8.92
C GLY A 44 2.77 7.75 9.88
N PRO A 45 2.27 8.97 9.72
CA PRO A 45 1.31 9.56 10.65
C PRO A 45 0.04 8.73 10.87
N ASN A 46 -0.45 8.03 9.83
CA ASN A 46 -1.69 7.26 9.85
C ASN A 46 -1.54 5.87 9.21
N PHE A 47 -0.32 5.38 9.01
CA PHE A 47 -0.09 4.05 8.46
C PHE A 47 1.11 3.35 9.09
N ALA A 48 1.15 2.02 8.98
CA ALA A 48 2.28 1.19 9.36
C ALA A 48 2.37 -0.07 8.49
N ALA A 49 3.57 -0.67 8.42
CA ALA A 49 3.71 -2.03 7.92
C ALA A 49 3.12 -3.03 8.92
N TYR A 50 2.48 -4.08 8.43
CA TYR A 50 1.98 -5.15 9.31
C TYR A 50 3.14 -5.95 9.89
N SER A 51 4.10 -6.35 9.06
CA SER A 51 5.15 -7.31 9.43
C SER A 51 6.54 -6.68 9.47
N GLU A 52 7.13 -6.61 10.66
CA GLU A 52 8.56 -6.26 10.80
C GLU A 52 9.47 -7.33 10.18
N LEU A 53 9.04 -8.61 10.19
CA LEU A 53 9.76 -9.69 9.55
C LEU A 53 9.75 -9.51 8.02
N GLY A 54 8.59 -9.16 7.44
CA GLY A 54 8.47 -8.84 6.02
C GLY A 54 9.41 -7.71 5.60
N LEU A 55 9.53 -6.67 6.43
CA LEU A 55 10.49 -5.59 6.22
C LEU A 55 11.94 -6.11 6.22
N LYS A 56 12.32 -6.90 7.24
CA LYS A 56 13.67 -7.47 7.37
C LYS A 56 14.03 -8.41 6.20
N LEU A 57 13.04 -9.13 5.68
CA LEU A 57 13.18 -10.01 4.51
C LEU A 57 13.09 -9.25 3.17
N GLY A 58 12.97 -7.93 3.20
CA GLY A 58 12.91 -7.11 1.99
C GLY A 58 11.63 -7.28 1.16
N ARG A 59 10.49 -7.60 1.79
CA ARG A 59 9.19 -7.82 1.14
C ARG A 59 8.32 -6.55 1.09
N THR A 60 8.93 -5.36 1.11
CA THR A 60 8.25 -4.06 1.15
C THR A 60 8.63 -3.17 -0.03
N TYR A 61 9.21 -3.73 -1.10
CA TYR A 61 9.64 -2.97 -2.26
C TYR A 61 8.55 -2.85 -3.31
N VAL A 62 8.46 -1.67 -3.90
CA VAL A 62 7.51 -1.32 -4.97
C VAL A 62 8.17 -0.43 -6.03
N HIS A 63 7.49 -0.24 -7.13
CA HIS A 63 7.81 0.79 -8.12
C HIS A 63 7.70 2.19 -7.49
N ALA A 64 8.61 3.12 -7.81
CA ALA A 64 8.64 4.45 -7.19
C ALA A 64 7.31 5.21 -7.33
N GLN A 65 6.66 5.15 -8.50
CA GLN A 65 5.35 5.78 -8.71
C GLN A 65 4.26 5.14 -7.84
N VAL A 66 4.32 3.82 -7.61
CA VAL A 66 3.38 3.13 -6.70
C VAL A 66 3.59 3.61 -5.26
N ARG A 67 4.86 3.71 -4.81
CA ARG A 67 5.16 4.30 -3.49
C ARG A 67 4.56 5.69 -3.36
N ASP A 68 4.77 6.54 -4.35
CA ASP A 68 4.33 7.94 -4.31
C ASP A 68 2.80 8.03 -4.27
N ALA A 69 2.08 7.20 -5.05
CA ALA A 69 0.62 7.10 -4.99
C ALA A 69 0.12 6.60 -3.62
N VAL A 70 0.74 5.57 -3.05
CA VAL A 70 0.37 5.03 -1.73
C VAL A 70 0.59 6.06 -0.63
N LEU A 71 1.75 6.74 -0.62
CA LEU A 71 2.06 7.76 0.38
C LEU A 71 1.18 9.01 0.21
N GLY A 72 0.86 9.40 -1.01
CA GLY A 72 -0.08 10.48 -1.31
C GLY A 72 -1.48 10.18 -0.78
N ALA A 73 -1.96 8.95 -0.98
CA ALA A 73 -3.24 8.49 -0.44
C ALA A 73 -3.27 8.56 1.10
N TYR A 74 -2.25 8.03 1.77
CA TYR A 74 -2.14 8.12 3.23
C TYR A 74 -2.08 9.57 3.72
N SER A 75 -1.32 10.45 3.05
CA SER A 75 -1.25 11.87 3.39
C SER A 75 -2.62 12.57 3.34
N THR A 76 -3.45 12.23 2.36
CA THR A 76 -4.82 12.75 2.26
C THR A 76 -5.71 12.17 3.35
N LEU A 77 -5.65 10.86 3.55
CA LEU A 77 -6.46 10.14 4.54
C LEU A 77 -6.12 10.53 5.99
N SER A 78 -4.91 10.97 6.28
CA SER A 78 -4.56 11.49 7.61
C SER A 78 -5.39 12.71 8.02
N ARG A 79 -5.96 13.42 7.05
CA ARG A 79 -6.85 14.57 7.27
C ARG A 79 -8.32 14.21 7.18
N SER A 80 -8.71 13.29 6.29
CA SER A 80 -10.11 12.94 6.04
C SER A 80 -10.63 11.80 6.92
N THR A 81 -9.75 10.92 7.39
CA THR A 81 -10.03 9.82 8.30
C THR A 81 -8.99 9.75 9.42
N PRO A 82 -8.84 10.83 10.25
CA PRO A 82 -7.71 11.00 11.16
C PRO A 82 -7.66 9.96 12.29
N ASP A 83 -8.76 9.31 12.57
CA ASP A 83 -8.88 8.23 13.56
C ASP A 83 -8.48 6.85 13.02
N VAL A 84 -8.34 6.68 11.69
CA VAL A 84 -8.01 5.39 11.09
C VAL A 84 -6.50 5.26 10.91
N GLN A 85 -5.93 4.17 11.44
CA GLN A 85 -4.58 3.74 11.09
C GLN A 85 -4.65 2.66 10.03
N TYR A 86 -4.11 2.96 8.85
CA TYR A 86 -4.00 2.01 7.75
C TYR A 86 -2.77 1.11 7.94
N VAL A 87 -2.85 -0.10 7.42
CA VAL A 87 -1.75 -1.06 7.54
C VAL A 87 -1.53 -1.69 6.17
N TYR A 88 -0.28 -1.70 5.69
CA TYR A 88 0.07 -2.43 4.49
C TYR A 88 0.77 -3.76 4.85
N GLY A 89 0.54 -4.77 4.02
CA GLY A 89 1.13 -6.10 4.12
C GLY A 89 2.38 -6.24 3.24
N GLU A 90 2.44 -7.33 2.48
CA GLU A 90 3.54 -7.58 1.55
C GLU A 90 3.37 -6.79 0.25
N THR A 91 4.48 -6.44 -0.40
CA THR A 91 4.45 -5.64 -1.63
C THR A 91 5.31 -6.22 -2.74
N GLY A 92 6.52 -6.64 -2.45
CA GLY A 92 7.44 -7.20 -3.42
C GLY A 92 8.89 -7.21 -2.93
N LEU A 93 9.74 -7.92 -3.66
CA LEU A 93 11.18 -7.95 -3.43
C LEU A 93 11.88 -6.80 -4.17
N ARG A 94 13.08 -6.44 -3.72
CA ARG A 94 13.90 -5.37 -4.32
C ARG A 94 14.13 -5.55 -5.84
N THR A 95 14.26 -6.78 -6.30
CA THR A 95 14.48 -7.13 -7.72
C THR A 95 13.23 -7.71 -8.39
N GLY A 96 12.12 -7.80 -7.64
CA GLY A 96 10.94 -8.53 -8.07
C GLY A 96 11.13 -10.04 -7.98
N GLY A 97 10.31 -10.78 -8.73
CA GLY A 97 10.25 -12.23 -8.69
C GLY A 97 9.31 -12.77 -7.62
N SER A 98 9.15 -14.08 -7.60
CA SER A 98 8.12 -14.79 -6.83
C SER A 98 8.31 -14.69 -5.32
N ILE A 99 7.20 -14.47 -4.62
CA ILE A 99 7.10 -14.51 -3.15
C ILE A 99 6.02 -15.54 -2.78
N PRO A 100 6.35 -16.81 -2.64
CA PRO A 100 5.36 -17.82 -2.24
C PRO A 100 4.70 -17.49 -0.90
N PRO A 101 3.39 -17.70 -0.72
CA PRO A 101 2.44 -18.35 -1.64
C PRO A 101 1.73 -17.41 -2.63
N HIS A 102 2.15 -16.14 -2.72
CA HIS A 102 1.54 -15.14 -3.61
C HIS A 102 1.71 -15.54 -5.08
N ARG A 103 0.70 -15.16 -5.90
CA ARG A 103 0.70 -15.32 -7.37
C ARG A 103 0.90 -13.98 -8.09
N THR A 104 1.29 -12.95 -7.34
CA THR A 104 1.48 -11.58 -7.78
C THR A 104 2.69 -11.01 -7.06
N HIS A 105 2.88 -9.69 -7.04
CA HIS A 105 3.98 -8.97 -6.37
C HIS A 105 5.35 -9.09 -7.05
N GLU A 106 5.42 -9.62 -8.27
CA GLU A 106 6.71 -9.95 -8.89
C GLU A 106 7.40 -8.77 -9.59
N ASN A 107 6.69 -7.67 -9.88
CA ASN A 107 7.26 -6.55 -10.63
C ASN A 107 7.13 -5.18 -9.94
N GLY A 108 6.78 -5.18 -8.64
CA GLY A 108 6.67 -3.96 -7.84
C GLY A 108 5.42 -3.13 -8.08
N THR A 109 4.41 -3.67 -8.79
CA THR A 109 3.15 -2.96 -9.06
C THR A 109 2.00 -3.41 -8.17
N SER A 110 2.25 -4.30 -7.20
CA SER A 110 1.25 -4.87 -6.31
C SER A 110 1.49 -4.48 -4.86
N VAL A 111 0.42 -4.25 -4.11
CA VAL A 111 0.46 -3.98 -2.66
C VAL A 111 -0.72 -4.67 -2.00
N ASP A 112 -0.47 -5.41 -0.92
CA ASP A 112 -1.50 -5.89 -0.01
C ASP A 112 -1.74 -4.85 1.10
N PHE A 113 -3.01 -4.59 1.38
CA PHE A 113 -3.45 -3.71 2.45
C PHE A 113 -4.34 -4.49 3.40
N MET A 114 -3.99 -4.49 4.68
CA MET A 114 -4.82 -5.14 5.69
C MET A 114 -6.15 -4.39 5.84
N VAL A 115 -7.22 -5.12 6.13
CA VAL A 115 -8.52 -4.49 6.37
C VAL A 115 -8.47 -3.62 7.64
N PRO A 116 -8.87 -2.35 7.58
CA PRO A 116 -9.09 -1.55 8.78
C PRO A 116 -10.22 -2.16 9.61
N VAL A 117 -10.05 -2.18 10.92
CA VAL A 117 -11.04 -2.77 11.84
C VAL A 117 -11.46 -1.81 12.94
N ARG A 118 -12.68 -2.00 13.45
CA ARG A 118 -13.21 -1.33 14.64
C ARG A 118 -13.51 -2.36 15.73
N GLY A 119 -13.20 -2.00 16.96
CA GLY A 119 -13.53 -2.78 18.14
C GLY A 119 -15.02 -2.75 18.48
N ARG A 120 -15.38 -3.44 19.57
CA ARG A 120 -16.76 -3.51 20.09
C ARG A 120 -17.34 -2.12 20.43
N ASP A 121 -16.51 -1.19 20.85
CA ASP A 121 -16.87 0.20 21.17
C ASP A 121 -17.02 1.10 19.92
N GLY A 122 -16.82 0.55 18.72
CA GLY A 122 -16.86 1.26 17.46
C GLY A 122 -15.61 2.10 17.14
N ARG A 123 -14.62 2.13 18.03
CA ARG A 123 -13.35 2.83 17.79
C ARG A 123 -12.43 2.02 16.88
N PRO A 124 -11.53 2.68 16.12
CA PRO A 124 -10.51 1.97 15.38
C PRO A 124 -9.69 1.04 16.27
N ALA A 125 -9.41 -0.15 15.77
CA ALA A 125 -8.67 -1.18 16.47
C ALA A 125 -7.53 -1.69 15.57
N GLN A 126 -6.59 -2.41 16.16
CA GLN A 126 -5.52 -3.06 15.42
C GLN A 126 -5.85 -4.54 15.21
N LEU A 127 -5.44 -5.06 14.06
CA LEU A 127 -5.49 -6.50 13.81
C LEU A 127 -4.57 -7.24 14.78
N PRO A 128 -4.97 -8.44 15.24
CA PRO A 128 -4.14 -9.26 16.11
C PRO A 128 -2.79 -9.59 15.44
N ARG A 129 -1.70 -9.38 16.16
CA ARG A 129 -0.35 -9.76 15.75
C ARG A 129 0.14 -10.88 16.64
N THR A 130 0.29 -12.07 16.09
CA THR A 130 0.82 -13.24 16.81
C THR A 130 2.05 -13.77 16.09
N ALA A 131 2.83 -14.60 16.78
CA ALA A 131 4.00 -15.23 16.19
C ALA A 131 3.62 -16.14 15.00
N GLN A 132 2.46 -16.80 15.05
CA GLN A 132 1.93 -17.62 13.98
C GLN A 132 1.47 -16.76 12.80
N ASN A 133 0.79 -15.63 13.08
CA ASN A 133 0.26 -14.71 12.08
C ASN A 133 1.19 -13.51 11.84
N HIS A 134 2.47 -13.76 11.69
CA HIS A 134 3.47 -12.69 11.56
C HIS A 134 3.41 -11.93 10.21
N TYR A 135 2.76 -12.48 9.19
CA TYR A 135 2.49 -11.80 7.92
C TYR A 135 1.08 -11.23 7.81
N GLY A 136 0.15 -11.62 8.67
CA GLY A 136 -1.21 -11.08 8.70
C GLY A 136 -2.26 -11.91 7.95
N TYR A 137 -1.89 -13.02 7.31
CA TYR A 137 -2.76 -13.78 6.41
C TYR A 137 -3.50 -14.98 7.05
N ASP A 138 -3.36 -15.19 8.37
CA ASP A 138 -4.00 -16.29 9.10
C ASP A 138 -5.20 -15.81 9.95
N LEU A 139 -5.81 -14.68 9.60
CA LEU A 139 -7.00 -14.15 10.25
C LEU A 139 -8.23 -14.49 9.42
N GLU A 140 -9.22 -15.15 10.03
CA GLU A 140 -10.43 -15.58 9.35
C GLU A 140 -11.64 -14.74 9.83
N PHE A 141 -12.07 -13.79 9.01
CA PHE A 141 -13.30 -13.04 9.25
C PHE A 141 -14.52 -13.79 8.71
N ASP A 142 -15.67 -13.66 9.37
CA ASP A 142 -16.92 -14.19 8.84
C ASP A 142 -17.45 -13.36 7.63
N ASP A 143 -18.51 -13.85 6.98
CA ASP A 143 -19.10 -13.19 5.82
C ASP A 143 -19.71 -11.80 6.15
N ALA A 144 -19.91 -11.50 7.43
CA ALA A 144 -20.32 -10.18 7.90
C ALA A 144 -19.12 -9.24 8.13
N GLY A 145 -17.88 -9.75 8.06
CA GLY A 145 -16.64 -9.04 8.34
C GLY A 145 -16.34 -8.93 9.83
N LYS A 146 -16.69 -9.96 10.62
CA LYS A 146 -16.41 -10.01 12.07
C LYS A 146 -15.31 -11.02 12.37
N LEU A 147 -14.44 -10.67 13.31
CA LEU A 147 -13.44 -11.53 13.93
C LEU A 147 -13.42 -11.21 15.43
N ALA A 148 -13.89 -12.13 16.27
CA ALA A 148 -14.05 -11.93 17.72
C ALA A 148 -14.81 -10.61 18.02
N ASP A 149 -14.18 -9.67 18.74
CA ASP A 149 -14.75 -8.38 19.10
C ASP A 149 -14.54 -7.28 18.04
N SER A 150 -13.86 -7.60 16.96
CA SER A 150 -13.55 -6.68 15.87
C SER A 150 -14.47 -6.88 14.67
N ARG A 151 -14.66 -5.81 13.91
CA ARG A 151 -15.35 -5.83 12.61
C ARG A 151 -14.62 -4.97 11.60
N ILE A 152 -14.67 -5.38 10.34
CA ILE A 152 -14.09 -4.62 9.22
C ILE A 152 -14.79 -3.26 9.09
N ASP A 153 -13.98 -2.22 8.91
CA ASP A 153 -14.45 -0.88 8.53
C ASP A 153 -14.50 -0.75 7.00
N PHE A 154 -15.62 -1.17 6.41
CA PHE A 154 -15.83 -1.10 4.95
C PHE A 154 -15.79 0.33 4.42
N SER A 155 -16.13 1.33 5.25
CA SER A 155 -16.04 2.74 4.87
C SER A 155 -14.58 3.19 4.74
N ALA A 156 -13.71 2.75 5.64
CA ALA A 156 -12.28 3.03 5.57
C ALA A 156 -11.63 2.33 4.36
N ILE A 157 -12.02 1.08 4.03
CA ILE A 157 -11.57 0.41 2.79
C ILE A 157 -11.97 1.22 1.56
N ALA A 158 -13.24 1.64 1.48
CA ALA A 158 -13.73 2.42 0.34
C ALA A 158 -13.00 3.76 0.20
N ALA A 159 -12.79 4.48 1.31
CA ALA A 159 -12.05 5.73 1.33
C ALA A 159 -10.59 5.53 0.87
N HIS A 160 -9.94 4.45 1.32
CA HIS A 160 -8.58 4.15 0.93
C HIS A 160 -8.48 3.83 -0.58
N LEU A 161 -9.32 2.94 -1.10
CA LEU A 161 -9.34 2.60 -2.52
C LEU A 161 -9.63 3.84 -3.40
N ALA A 162 -10.53 4.74 -2.96
CA ALA A 162 -10.81 5.98 -3.68
C ALA A 162 -9.58 6.89 -3.74
N GLN A 163 -8.85 7.04 -2.64
CA GLN A 163 -7.64 7.87 -2.61
C GLN A 163 -6.47 7.22 -3.36
N LEU A 164 -6.31 5.89 -3.28
CA LEU A 164 -5.31 5.17 -4.08
C LEU A 164 -5.53 5.36 -5.59
N ASP A 165 -6.77 5.23 -6.07
CA ASP A 165 -7.07 5.42 -7.49
C ASP A 165 -6.86 6.88 -7.92
N LEU A 166 -7.27 7.84 -7.09
CA LEU A 166 -7.05 9.26 -7.36
C LEU A 166 -5.56 9.60 -7.47
N GLU A 167 -4.75 9.14 -6.52
CA GLU A 167 -3.31 9.39 -6.55
C GLU A 167 -2.62 8.64 -7.71
N ALA A 168 -2.99 7.38 -7.95
CA ALA A 168 -2.48 6.63 -9.10
C ALA A 168 -2.76 7.37 -10.42
N ARG A 169 -3.97 7.93 -10.61
CA ARG A 169 -4.33 8.74 -11.78
C ARG A 169 -3.52 10.04 -11.87
N ARG A 170 -3.19 10.68 -10.75
CA ARG A 170 -2.30 11.86 -10.73
C ARG A 170 -0.89 11.54 -11.23
N HIS A 171 -0.44 10.30 -11.03
CA HIS A 171 0.83 9.79 -11.54
C HIS A 171 0.73 9.18 -12.95
N GLY A 172 -0.42 9.29 -13.63
CA GLY A 172 -0.62 8.87 -15.03
C GLY A 172 -0.96 7.39 -15.21
N PHE A 173 -1.34 6.67 -14.13
CA PHE A 173 -1.86 5.30 -14.17
C PHE A 173 -3.15 5.22 -13.36
N GLY A 174 -3.67 4.04 -13.09
CA GLY A 174 -4.84 3.80 -12.26
C GLY A 174 -4.69 2.47 -11.54
N ILE A 175 -5.74 2.05 -10.86
CA ILE A 175 -5.81 0.69 -10.32
C ILE A 175 -6.16 -0.27 -11.46
N ALA A 176 -5.35 -1.33 -11.64
CA ALA A 176 -5.53 -2.35 -12.66
C ALA A 176 -6.34 -3.55 -12.15
N ARG A 177 -6.32 -3.84 -10.85
CA ARG A 177 -7.11 -4.91 -10.22
C ARG A 177 -7.21 -4.67 -8.73
N VAL A 178 -8.38 -5.01 -8.16
CA VAL A 178 -8.61 -5.14 -6.72
C VAL A 178 -9.07 -6.56 -6.43
N ILE A 179 -8.43 -7.25 -5.50
CA ILE A 179 -8.88 -8.55 -4.98
C ILE A 179 -9.31 -8.34 -3.53
N LEU A 180 -10.54 -8.71 -3.23
CA LEU A 180 -11.17 -8.67 -1.92
C LEU A 180 -12.16 -9.82 -1.86
N ALA A 181 -12.46 -10.34 -0.69
CA ALA A 181 -13.49 -11.36 -0.51
C ALA A 181 -14.79 -10.92 -1.21
N PRO A 182 -15.36 -11.74 -2.12
CA PRO A 182 -16.51 -11.34 -2.93
C PRO A 182 -17.72 -10.84 -2.12
N GLU A 183 -17.93 -11.41 -0.94
CA GLU A 183 -19.00 -11.05 0.00
C GLU A 183 -18.84 -9.66 0.62
N TYR A 184 -17.65 -9.09 0.56
CA TYR A 184 -17.36 -7.74 1.09
C TYR A 184 -17.51 -6.64 0.04
N ILE A 185 -17.36 -6.97 -1.23
CA ILE A 185 -17.44 -5.98 -2.33
C ILE A 185 -18.77 -5.19 -2.26
N PRO A 186 -19.96 -5.81 -2.13
CA PRO A 186 -21.21 -5.06 -1.99
C PRO A 186 -21.24 -4.15 -0.76
N LYS A 187 -20.60 -4.58 0.36
CA LYS A 187 -20.56 -3.79 1.61
C LYS A 187 -19.67 -2.54 1.44
N VAL A 188 -18.52 -2.68 0.78
CA VAL A 188 -17.63 -1.57 0.43
C VAL A 188 -18.35 -0.59 -0.49
N LEU A 189 -18.99 -1.09 -1.56
CA LEU A 189 -19.68 -0.26 -2.55
C LEU A 189 -20.94 0.42 -2.02
N ALA A 190 -21.56 -0.10 -0.96
CA ALA A 190 -22.71 0.52 -0.30
C ALA A 190 -22.35 1.76 0.52
N THR A 191 -21.08 1.99 0.84
CA THR A 191 -20.62 3.14 1.61
C THR A 191 -20.64 4.43 0.76
N PRO A 192 -20.66 5.64 1.38
CA PRO A 192 -20.58 6.90 0.61
C PRO A 192 -19.35 6.97 -0.31
N ALA A 193 -18.15 6.63 0.17
CA ALA A 193 -16.94 6.59 -0.64
C ALA A 193 -16.99 5.48 -1.70
N GLY A 194 -17.67 4.38 -1.43
CA GLY A 194 -17.87 3.25 -2.33
C GLY A 194 -18.59 3.63 -3.63
N GLN A 195 -19.42 4.68 -3.60
CA GLN A 195 -20.09 5.15 -4.82
C GLN A 195 -19.10 5.67 -5.88
N HIS A 196 -17.95 6.19 -5.46
CA HIS A 196 -16.91 6.73 -6.34
C HIS A 196 -15.99 5.67 -6.91
N ILE A 197 -16.01 4.44 -6.39
CA ILE A 197 -15.12 3.35 -6.79
C ILE A 197 -15.84 2.19 -7.50
N LYS A 198 -17.09 2.36 -7.90
CA LYS A 198 -17.87 1.33 -8.61
C LYS A 198 -17.22 0.87 -9.93
N SER A 199 -16.44 1.74 -10.57
CA SER A 199 -15.73 1.45 -11.81
C SER A 199 -14.38 0.76 -11.60
N LEU A 200 -13.92 0.59 -10.35
CA LEU A 200 -12.67 -0.14 -10.09
C LEU A 200 -12.78 -1.60 -10.54
N PRO A 201 -11.69 -2.15 -11.06
CA PRO A 201 -11.68 -3.52 -11.59
C PRO A 201 -11.58 -4.55 -10.44
N PHE A 202 -12.64 -4.67 -9.65
CA PHE A 202 -12.76 -5.74 -8.68
C PHE A 202 -12.74 -7.10 -9.37
N MET A 203 -11.98 -8.05 -8.79
CA MET A 203 -11.94 -9.42 -9.29
C MET A 203 -13.32 -10.06 -9.17
N LYS A 204 -13.86 -10.54 -10.29
CA LYS A 204 -15.23 -11.12 -10.36
C LYS A 204 -15.26 -12.60 -10.03
N THR A 205 -14.14 -13.31 -10.19
CA THR A 205 -14.02 -14.73 -9.89
C THR A 205 -13.57 -14.93 -8.45
N LYS A 206 -13.89 -16.10 -7.88
CA LYS A 206 -13.38 -16.46 -6.54
C LYS A 206 -11.85 -16.46 -6.57
N PRO A 207 -11.16 -15.71 -5.69
CA PRO A 207 -9.71 -15.74 -5.61
C PRO A 207 -9.21 -17.10 -5.12
N TRP A 208 -7.92 -17.40 -5.37
CA TRP A 208 -7.28 -18.68 -4.99
C TRP A 208 -7.10 -18.86 -3.48
N VAL A 209 -7.03 -17.76 -2.73
CA VAL A 209 -7.13 -17.69 -1.27
C VAL A 209 -8.20 -16.68 -0.92
N ARG A 210 -8.82 -16.82 0.25
CA ARG A 210 -9.81 -15.86 0.73
C ARG A 210 -9.09 -14.57 1.10
N HIS A 211 -9.55 -13.44 0.56
CA HIS A 211 -9.01 -12.10 0.85
C HIS A 211 -9.97 -11.39 1.80
N ASP A 212 -10.10 -11.91 3.02
CA ASP A 212 -11.00 -11.36 4.05
C ASP A 212 -10.27 -10.52 5.09
N GLU A 213 -8.99 -10.79 5.35
CA GLU A 213 -8.14 -10.04 6.26
C GLU A 213 -7.32 -8.95 5.57
N HIS A 214 -7.23 -8.98 4.23
CA HIS A 214 -6.56 -7.97 3.42
C HIS A 214 -7.27 -7.77 2.08
N TYR A 215 -6.93 -6.71 1.38
CA TYR A 215 -7.26 -6.51 -0.02
C TYR A 215 -5.99 -6.24 -0.81
N HIS A 216 -5.89 -6.92 -1.94
CA HIS A 216 -4.79 -6.80 -2.86
C HIS A 216 -5.09 -5.76 -3.94
N VAL A 217 -4.12 -4.90 -4.27
CA VAL A 217 -4.24 -3.91 -5.34
C VAL A 217 -3.07 -4.04 -6.30
N ASP A 218 -3.38 -4.29 -7.58
CA ASP A 218 -2.43 -4.09 -8.68
C ASP A 218 -2.61 -2.69 -9.28
N PHE A 219 -1.52 -1.97 -9.43
CA PHE A 219 -1.47 -0.67 -10.05
C PHE A 219 -1.10 -0.78 -11.54
N GLY A 220 -1.76 0.01 -12.38
CA GLY A 220 -1.63 -0.03 -13.84
C GLY A 220 -0.39 0.70 -14.38
N VAL A 221 0.74 0.60 -13.69
CA VAL A 221 2.02 1.13 -14.19
C VAL A 221 2.41 0.39 -15.47
N ARG A 222 2.86 1.13 -16.47
CA ARG A 222 3.31 0.53 -17.74
C ARG A 222 4.69 -0.09 -17.56
N CYS A 223 4.76 -1.41 -17.63
CA CYS A 223 6.00 -2.16 -17.58
C CYS A 223 6.49 -2.54 -19.00
N ALA A 224 7.80 -2.63 -19.17
CA ALA A 224 8.39 -3.22 -20.37
C ALA A 224 8.06 -4.72 -20.45
N ARG A 225 8.05 -5.25 -21.67
CA ARG A 225 7.84 -6.69 -21.93
C ARG A 225 9.10 -7.50 -21.73
#